data_f46811291ed160071637584326edea0c
#
_entry.id   f46811291ed160071637584326edea0c
#
_cell.length_a   1.000
_cell.length_b   1.000
_cell.length_c   1.000
_cell.angle_alpha   90.00
_cell.angle_beta   90.00
_cell.angle_gamma   90.00
#
_symmetry.space_group_name_H-M   'P 1'
#
loop_
_entity.id
_entity.type
_entity.pdbx_description
1 polymer ?
#
loop_
_entity_poly.entity_id
_entity_poly.type
_entity_poly.pdbx_seq_one_letter_code
_entity_poly.pdbx_strand_id
1 'polypeptide(L)'
;ASVFLVHGLADWNVKPTHCVNLFAAMESRGIPFKMMLHQGGHIYIHDLQGSRFNEMLHLWLDHWLYGIENGAAERIPNVLVQSNLDQDLWLASPSFPAVKWYTEPVLMPAQASGRLVDDLSATVYDRTRDNAAEWLAELVLSERHAHCLRYITAPLKTDTRISGTVQVSFRAACRASTAILSA
;
A
#
# COMPACT_ATOMS: atom_id res chain seq x y z
N ALA A 1 24.04 -9.41 7.47
CA ALA A 1 23.30 -8.30 6.86
C ALA A 1 21.93 -8.19 7.51
N SER A 2 21.43 -6.97 7.69
CA SER A 2 20.12 -6.70 8.30
C SER A 2 19.48 -5.51 7.58
N VAL A 3 18.15 -5.42 7.62
CA VAL A 3 17.41 -4.35 6.92
C VAL A 3 16.33 -3.77 7.83
N PHE A 4 16.25 -2.44 7.90
CA PHE A 4 15.13 -1.72 8.49
C PHE A 4 14.50 -0.85 7.42
N LEU A 5 13.28 -1.15 7.04
CA LEU A 5 12.56 -0.53 5.93
C LEU A 5 11.38 0.30 6.42
N VAL A 6 11.22 1.48 5.82
CA VAL A 6 10.05 2.34 6.03
C VAL A 6 9.43 2.65 4.68
N HIS A 7 8.11 2.53 4.56
CA HIS A 7 7.42 2.78 3.30
C HIS A 7 6.02 3.33 3.48
N GLY A 8 5.60 4.20 2.55
CA GLY A 8 4.27 4.78 2.51
C GLY A 8 3.28 3.92 1.73
N LEU A 9 2.11 3.62 2.30
CA LEU A 9 1.06 2.85 1.63
C LEU A 9 0.41 3.62 0.48
N ALA A 10 0.43 4.95 0.54
CA ALA A 10 -0.04 5.83 -0.53
C ALA A 10 1.10 6.32 -1.45
N ASP A 11 2.23 5.62 -1.49
CA ASP A 11 3.35 5.98 -2.36
C ASP A 11 3.08 5.59 -3.81
N TRP A 12 2.96 6.59 -4.66
CA TRP A 12 2.73 6.44 -6.10
C TRP A 12 4.01 6.31 -6.91
N ASN A 13 5.13 6.81 -6.40
CA ASN A 13 6.42 6.75 -7.07
C ASN A 13 7.04 5.36 -6.93
N VAL A 14 7.13 4.88 -5.69
CA VAL A 14 7.63 3.54 -5.38
C VAL A 14 6.48 2.73 -4.81
N LYS A 15 6.05 1.74 -5.54
CA LYS A 15 4.85 0.97 -5.16
C LYS A 15 5.08 0.17 -3.87
N PRO A 16 4.14 0.17 -2.92
CA PRO A 16 4.23 -0.59 -1.67
C PRO A 16 4.51 -2.09 -1.87
N THR A 17 4.10 -2.66 -3.00
CA THR A 17 4.35 -4.06 -3.36
C THR A 17 5.85 -4.41 -3.35
N HIS A 18 6.74 -3.47 -3.72
CA HIS A 18 8.18 -3.71 -3.67
C HIS A 18 8.67 -3.95 -2.25
N CYS A 19 8.16 -3.16 -1.30
CA CYS A 19 8.46 -3.29 0.11
C CYS A 19 7.98 -4.64 0.67
N VAL A 20 6.75 -5.02 0.36
CA VAL A 20 6.13 -6.27 0.80
C VAL A 20 6.87 -7.48 0.24
N ASN A 21 7.23 -7.45 -1.04
CA ASN A 21 7.99 -8.53 -1.68
C ASN A 21 9.41 -8.66 -1.09
N LEU A 22 10.06 -7.54 -0.79
CA LEU A 22 11.36 -7.55 -0.12
C LEU A 22 11.26 -8.15 1.28
N PHE A 23 10.23 -7.76 2.06
CA PHE A 23 9.97 -8.35 3.37
C PHE A 23 9.83 -9.87 3.28
N ALA A 24 8.97 -10.37 2.42
CA ALA A 24 8.76 -11.81 2.23
C ALA A 24 10.06 -12.54 1.82
N ALA A 25 10.87 -11.92 0.96
CA ALA A 25 12.16 -12.47 0.54
C ALA A 25 13.20 -12.52 1.67
N MET A 26 13.21 -11.54 2.57
CA MET A 26 14.09 -11.52 3.73
C MET A 26 13.64 -12.54 4.78
N GLU A 27 12.33 -12.57 5.07
CA GLU A 27 11.72 -13.52 6.00
C GLU A 27 12.02 -14.96 5.58
N SER A 28 11.83 -15.32 4.31
CA SER A 28 12.09 -16.66 3.79
C SER A 28 13.56 -17.10 3.88
N ARG A 29 14.49 -16.15 4.03
CA ARG A 29 15.93 -16.41 4.18
C ARG A 29 16.43 -16.28 5.61
N GLY A 30 15.54 -16.01 6.57
CA GLY A 30 15.93 -15.76 7.96
C GLY A 30 16.84 -14.54 8.16
N ILE A 31 16.79 -13.56 7.24
CA ILE A 31 17.55 -12.33 7.36
C ILE A 31 16.84 -11.41 8.35
N PRO A 32 17.52 -10.86 9.37
CA PRO A 32 16.92 -9.88 10.27
C PRO A 32 16.36 -8.68 9.51
N PHE A 33 15.05 -8.48 9.64
CA PHE A 33 14.31 -7.46 8.89
C PHE A 33 13.23 -6.83 9.75
N LYS A 34 13.11 -5.51 9.70
CA LYS A 34 12.01 -4.76 10.32
C LYS A 34 11.34 -3.89 9.26
N MET A 35 10.03 -3.77 9.34
CA MET A 35 9.24 -3.00 8.38
C MET A 35 8.25 -2.07 9.07
N MET A 36 8.25 -0.81 8.67
CA MET A 36 7.25 0.18 9.05
C MET A 36 6.46 0.64 7.83
N LEU A 37 5.14 0.54 7.89
CA LEU A 37 4.23 1.00 6.84
C LEU A 37 3.38 2.14 7.38
N HIS A 38 3.47 3.32 6.78
CA HIS A 38 2.66 4.49 7.14
C HIS A 38 1.61 4.81 6.09
N GLN A 39 0.60 5.59 6.43
CA GLN A 39 -0.52 5.93 5.54
C GLN A 39 -0.17 7.02 4.52
N GLY A 40 0.96 7.70 4.66
CA GLY A 40 1.39 8.76 3.76
C GLY A 40 1.92 8.24 2.42
N GLY A 41 2.25 9.19 1.54
CA GLY A 41 2.87 8.95 0.25
C GLY A 41 4.40 8.88 0.31
N HIS A 42 5.05 9.47 -0.71
CA HIS A 42 6.51 9.55 -0.82
C HIS A 42 7.05 10.68 0.06
N ILE A 43 7.29 10.38 1.33
CA ILE A 43 7.76 11.34 2.33
C ILE A 43 9.12 10.96 2.90
N TYR A 44 9.82 11.92 3.46
CA TYR A 44 11.05 11.66 4.18
C TYR A 44 10.78 11.01 5.54
N ILE A 45 11.69 10.14 5.96
CA ILE A 45 11.57 9.37 7.22
C ILE A 45 11.40 10.28 8.45
N HIS A 46 12.08 11.44 8.47
CA HIS A 46 11.98 12.38 9.59
C HIS A 46 10.58 13.01 9.74
N ASP A 47 9.74 12.93 8.72
CA ASP A 47 8.36 13.45 8.77
C ASP A 47 7.40 12.50 9.52
N LEU A 48 7.86 11.31 9.90
CA LEU A 48 7.08 10.32 10.66
C LEU A 48 7.03 10.67 12.16
N GLN A 49 6.37 11.76 12.49
CA GLN A 49 6.20 12.19 13.88
C GLN A 49 5.37 11.17 14.68
N GLY A 50 5.69 11.03 15.98
CA GLY A 50 4.98 10.12 16.88
C GLY A 50 5.28 8.63 16.69
N SER A 51 5.96 8.23 15.61
CA SER A 51 6.22 6.82 15.29
C SER A 51 7.28 6.14 16.14
N ARG A 52 8.01 6.88 16.98
CA ARG A 52 9.23 6.41 17.66
C ARG A 52 10.31 5.88 16.70
N PHE A 53 10.23 6.25 15.42
CA PHE A 53 11.14 5.75 14.39
C PHE A 53 12.61 5.99 14.73
N ASN A 54 12.96 7.22 15.13
CA ASN A 54 14.35 7.56 15.47
C ASN A 54 14.88 6.71 16.62
N GLU A 55 14.07 6.45 17.64
CA GLU A 55 14.45 5.59 18.76
C GLU A 55 14.73 4.16 18.30
N MET A 56 13.84 3.59 17.49
CA MET A 56 14.02 2.26 16.92
C MET A 56 15.20 2.18 15.96
N LEU A 57 15.42 3.23 15.15
CA LEU A 57 16.54 3.30 14.24
C LEU A 57 17.88 3.31 15.00
N HIS A 58 17.98 4.09 16.07
CA HIS A 58 19.19 4.11 16.93
C HIS A 58 19.46 2.73 17.53
N LEU A 59 18.43 2.09 18.13
CA LEU A 59 18.57 0.73 18.66
C LEU A 59 19.06 -0.25 17.59
N TRP A 60 18.50 -0.15 16.38
CA TRP A 60 18.85 -1.02 15.25
C TRP A 60 20.27 -0.83 14.79
N LEU A 61 20.71 0.43 14.61
CA LEU A 61 22.05 0.76 14.15
C LEU A 61 23.10 0.43 15.21
N ASP A 62 22.83 0.72 16.48
CA ASP A 62 23.72 0.40 17.59
C ASP A 62 23.99 -1.11 17.66
N HIS A 63 22.96 -1.91 17.50
CA HIS A 63 23.10 -3.36 17.49
C HIS A 63 23.89 -3.87 16.29
N TRP A 64 23.49 -3.48 15.07
CA TRP A 64 24.04 -4.07 13.85
C TRP A 64 25.36 -3.46 13.39
N LEU A 65 25.66 -2.20 13.73
CA LEU A 65 26.89 -1.52 13.32
C LEU A 65 27.96 -1.55 14.42
N TYR A 66 27.54 -1.41 15.67
CA TYR A 66 28.47 -1.33 16.80
C TYR A 66 28.51 -2.60 17.65
N GLY A 67 27.67 -3.58 17.38
CA GLY A 67 27.59 -4.84 18.12
C GLY A 67 27.09 -4.68 19.56
N ILE A 68 26.31 -3.63 19.83
CA ILE A 68 25.75 -3.40 21.17
C ILE A 68 24.59 -4.37 21.42
N GLU A 69 24.70 -5.16 22.48
CA GLU A 69 23.65 -6.08 22.92
C GLU A 69 22.53 -5.31 23.64
N ASN A 70 21.67 -4.63 22.86
CA ASN A 70 20.59 -3.78 23.35
C ASN A 70 19.19 -4.39 23.17
N GLY A 71 19.12 -5.62 22.67
CA GLY A 71 17.87 -6.34 22.43
C GLY A 71 17.05 -5.78 21.25
N ALA A 72 17.69 -5.12 20.27
CA ALA A 72 16.99 -4.51 19.13
C ALA A 72 16.14 -5.52 18.34
N ALA A 73 16.62 -6.74 18.19
CA ALA A 73 15.95 -7.80 17.44
C ALA A 73 14.56 -8.14 18.02
N GLU A 74 14.45 -8.17 19.35
CA GLU A 74 13.24 -8.52 20.11
C GLU A 74 12.38 -7.30 20.45
N ARG A 75 13.01 -6.17 20.76
CA ARG A 75 12.33 -4.94 21.21
C ARG A 75 11.63 -4.19 20.08
N ILE A 76 12.16 -4.30 18.86
CA ILE A 76 11.54 -3.67 17.67
C ILE A 76 10.61 -4.71 17.05
N PRO A 77 9.30 -4.42 16.92
CA PRO A 77 8.37 -5.30 16.22
C PRO A 77 8.83 -5.62 14.79
N ASN A 78 8.57 -6.81 14.29
CA ASN A 78 8.92 -7.17 12.92
C ASN A 78 8.21 -6.29 11.90
N VAL A 79 6.93 -6.01 12.16
CA VAL A 79 6.10 -5.15 11.33
C VAL A 79 5.35 -4.15 12.21
N LEU A 80 5.39 -2.88 11.82
CA LEU A 80 4.56 -1.81 12.37
C LEU A 80 3.75 -1.20 11.23
N VAL A 81 2.44 -1.11 11.42
CA VAL A 81 1.54 -0.47 10.44
C VAL A 81 0.79 0.65 11.13
N GLN A 82 0.88 1.85 10.58
CA GLN A 82 0.11 3.00 11.06
C GLN A 82 -1.39 2.77 10.77
N SER A 83 -2.23 3.06 11.75
CA SER A 83 -3.67 3.02 11.57
C SER A 83 -4.14 4.09 10.58
N ASN A 84 -5.13 3.78 9.76
CA ASN A 84 -5.78 4.76 8.90
C ASN A 84 -6.90 5.55 9.61
N LEU A 85 -7.27 5.13 10.82
CA LEU A 85 -8.29 5.81 11.64
C LEU A 85 -7.67 6.76 12.67
N ASP A 86 -6.46 6.45 13.13
CA ASP A 86 -5.73 7.22 14.11
C ASP A 86 -4.25 7.19 13.74
N GLN A 87 -3.72 8.31 13.28
CA GLN A 87 -2.34 8.40 12.81
C GLN A 87 -1.28 8.24 13.91
N ASP A 88 -1.65 8.43 15.15
CA ASP A 88 -0.76 8.23 16.30
C ASP A 88 -0.70 6.75 16.73
N LEU A 89 -1.65 5.93 16.23
CA LEU A 89 -1.71 4.51 16.55
C LEU A 89 -0.92 3.67 15.54
N TRP A 90 0.07 2.94 16.06
CA TRP A 90 0.86 1.98 15.31
C TRP A 90 0.59 0.56 15.79
N LEU A 91 0.19 -0.29 14.86
CA LEU A 91 -0.19 -1.68 15.12
C LEU A 91 1.00 -2.59 14.85
N ALA A 92 1.44 -3.31 15.88
CA ALA A 92 2.52 -4.27 15.78
C ALA A 92 2.03 -5.64 15.29
N SER A 93 2.83 -6.30 14.46
CA SER A 93 2.58 -7.65 13.98
C SER A 93 3.89 -8.44 13.84
N PRO A 94 3.88 -9.76 14.05
CA PRO A 94 5.04 -10.60 13.80
C PRO A 94 5.36 -10.77 12.31
N SER A 95 4.37 -10.63 11.44
CA SER A 95 4.49 -10.84 9.98
C SER A 95 3.55 -9.91 9.20
N PHE A 96 3.71 -9.89 7.87
CA PHE A 96 2.80 -9.20 6.96
C PHE A 96 2.35 -10.13 5.83
N PRO A 97 1.05 -10.20 5.52
CA PRO A 97 -0.06 -9.54 6.24
C PRO A 97 -0.26 -10.10 7.65
N ALA A 98 -0.82 -9.28 8.53
CA ALA A 98 -1.03 -9.62 9.94
C ALA A 98 -2.04 -10.76 10.18
N VAL A 99 -2.83 -11.12 9.18
CA VAL A 99 -3.86 -12.17 9.21
C VAL A 99 -3.67 -13.12 8.04
N LYS A 100 -3.91 -14.39 8.26
CA LYS A 100 -4.01 -15.36 7.16
C LYS A 100 -5.19 -14.97 6.26
N TRP A 101 -4.96 -14.97 4.98
CA TRP A 101 -5.91 -14.60 3.96
C TRP A 101 -7.19 -15.43 4.04
N TYR A 102 -8.30 -14.74 4.09
CA TYR A 102 -9.56 -15.25 3.60
C TYR A 102 -9.79 -14.58 2.25
N THR A 103 -9.60 -15.31 1.17
CA THR A 103 -10.12 -14.90 -0.12
C THR A 103 -11.62 -15.17 -0.13
N GLU A 104 -12.41 -14.32 0.49
CA GLU A 104 -13.78 -14.21 0.07
C GLU A 104 -13.77 -13.31 -1.16
N PRO A 105 -14.06 -13.84 -2.35
CA PRO A 105 -14.21 -13.00 -3.51
C PRO A 105 -15.35 -12.02 -3.23
N VAL A 106 -15.03 -10.73 -3.14
CA VAL A 106 -16.08 -9.70 -3.26
C VAL A 106 -16.57 -9.82 -4.70
N LEU A 107 -17.60 -10.62 -4.90
CA LEU A 107 -18.20 -10.78 -6.21
C LEU A 107 -18.81 -9.43 -6.58
N MET A 108 -18.25 -8.82 -7.62
CA MET A 108 -18.89 -7.71 -8.28
C MET A 108 -20.31 -8.13 -8.67
N PRO A 109 -21.30 -7.24 -8.58
CA PRO A 109 -22.66 -7.55 -9.06
C PRO A 109 -22.59 -8.10 -10.47
N ALA A 110 -23.39 -9.10 -10.80
CA ALA A 110 -23.41 -9.75 -12.12
C ALA A 110 -23.64 -8.75 -13.29
N GLN A 111 -24.12 -7.56 -12.99
CA GLN A 111 -24.32 -6.44 -13.90
C GLN A 111 -23.13 -5.46 -13.96
N ALA A 112 -22.04 -5.75 -13.24
CA ALA A 112 -20.83 -4.94 -13.25
C ALA A 112 -20.09 -5.10 -14.60
N SER A 113 -20.66 -4.54 -15.64
CA SER A 113 -20.04 -4.45 -16.96
C SER A 113 -19.99 -2.98 -17.39
N GLY A 114 -19.00 -2.63 -18.17
CA GLY A 114 -18.85 -1.28 -18.64
C GLY A 114 -17.90 -1.21 -19.84
N ARG A 115 -17.86 -0.07 -20.47
CA ARG A 115 -16.99 0.24 -21.59
C ARG A 115 -16.07 1.39 -21.21
N LEU A 116 -14.78 1.16 -21.32
CA LEU A 116 -13.77 2.20 -21.32
C LEU A 116 -13.60 2.71 -22.76
N VAL A 117 -13.63 4.01 -22.93
CA VAL A 117 -13.41 4.67 -24.22
C VAL A 117 -12.10 5.42 -24.12
N ASP A 118 -11.19 5.12 -25.03
CA ASP A 118 -9.99 5.89 -25.23
C ASP A 118 -10.32 7.06 -26.17
N ASP A 119 -10.70 8.16 -25.59
CA ASP A 119 -10.94 9.41 -26.31
C ASP A 119 -9.83 10.40 -25.99
N LEU A 120 -8.82 10.41 -26.85
CA LEU A 120 -7.68 11.32 -26.72
C LEU A 120 -8.07 12.80 -26.82
N SER A 121 -9.26 13.11 -27.36
CA SER A 121 -9.77 14.48 -27.40
C SER A 121 -10.37 14.92 -26.07
N ALA A 122 -10.83 13.98 -25.27
CA ALA A 122 -11.34 14.20 -23.91
C ALA A 122 -10.25 14.05 -22.84
N THR A 123 -8.99 14.20 -23.20
CA THR A 123 -7.88 14.11 -22.26
C THR A 123 -8.04 15.16 -21.17
N VAL A 124 -8.55 14.73 -20.04
CA VAL A 124 -8.50 15.43 -18.75
C VAL A 124 -7.05 15.43 -18.21
N TYR A 125 -6.09 14.97 -18.99
CA TYR A 125 -4.69 15.04 -18.64
C TYR A 125 -4.20 16.48 -18.82
N ASP A 126 -4.39 17.26 -17.77
CA ASP A 126 -3.69 18.51 -17.63
C ASP A 126 -2.24 18.20 -17.27
N ARG A 127 -1.35 18.33 -18.25
CA ARG A 127 0.10 18.14 -18.07
C ARG A 127 0.71 19.10 -17.04
N THR A 128 -0.06 20.07 -16.56
CA THR A 128 0.35 21.02 -15.52
C THR A 128 0.11 20.50 -14.10
N ARG A 129 -0.63 19.39 -13.94
CA ARG A 129 -0.87 18.78 -12.64
C ARG A 129 0.16 17.66 -12.39
N ASP A 130 1.21 17.99 -11.67
CA ASP A 130 2.23 17.03 -11.23
C ASP A 130 1.75 16.05 -10.15
N ASN A 131 0.48 16.13 -9.75
CA ASN A 131 -0.04 15.37 -8.62
C ASN A 131 -1.00 14.27 -9.08
N ALA A 132 -0.45 13.08 -9.33
CA ALA A 132 -1.24 11.90 -9.70
C ALA A 132 -2.29 11.52 -8.64
N ALA A 133 -2.07 11.85 -7.37
CA ALA A 133 -3.01 11.58 -6.29
C ALA A 133 -4.27 12.45 -6.39
N GLU A 134 -4.14 13.73 -6.74
CA GLU A 134 -5.29 14.62 -6.95
C GLU A 134 -6.13 14.18 -8.15
N TRP A 135 -5.46 13.84 -9.24
CA TRP A 135 -6.13 13.33 -10.43
C TRP A 135 -6.92 12.05 -10.15
N LEU A 136 -6.35 11.12 -9.40
CA LEU A 136 -7.03 9.89 -8.99
C LEU A 136 -8.20 10.15 -8.04
N ALA A 137 -8.06 11.09 -7.11
CA ALA A 137 -9.14 11.49 -6.24
C ALA A 137 -10.34 12.04 -7.04
N GLU A 138 -10.09 12.85 -8.04
CA GLU A 138 -11.14 13.36 -8.96
C GLU A 138 -11.81 12.20 -9.73
N LEU A 139 -11.05 11.23 -10.24
CA LEU A 139 -11.58 10.07 -10.95
C LEU A 139 -12.45 9.20 -10.04
N VAL A 140 -12.01 8.97 -8.81
CA VAL A 140 -12.73 8.15 -7.82
C VAL A 140 -14.01 8.83 -7.36
N LEU A 141 -14.03 10.15 -7.24
CA LEU A 141 -15.17 10.93 -6.79
C LEU A 141 -16.20 11.19 -7.89
N SER A 142 -15.83 11.11 -9.17
CA SER A 142 -16.75 11.31 -10.27
C SER A 142 -17.75 10.16 -10.39
N GLU A 143 -19.03 10.45 -10.57
CA GLU A 143 -20.07 9.42 -10.73
C GLU A 143 -19.91 8.63 -12.04
N ARG A 144 -19.43 9.29 -13.10
CA ARG A 144 -19.17 8.67 -14.41
C ARG A 144 -17.90 9.28 -15.02
N HIS A 145 -17.04 8.40 -15.50
CA HIS A 145 -15.85 8.83 -16.23
C HIS A 145 -15.60 7.90 -17.42
N ALA A 146 -15.25 8.46 -18.58
CA ALA A 146 -15.05 7.69 -19.81
C ALA A 146 -13.88 6.69 -19.73
N HIS A 147 -12.91 7.00 -18.86
CA HIS A 147 -11.67 6.23 -18.71
C HIS A 147 -11.62 5.43 -17.39
N CYS A 148 -12.70 5.40 -16.64
CA CYS A 148 -12.75 4.70 -15.35
C CYS A 148 -14.07 3.94 -15.19
N LEU A 149 -13.99 2.65 -14.84
CA LEU A 149 -15.12 1.86 -14.40
C LEU A 149 -15.08 1.79 -12.88
N ARG A 150 -16.15 2.23 -12.26
CA ARG A 150 -16.29 2.27 -10.80
C ARG A 150 -17.36 1.29 -10.36
N TYR A 151 -16.99 0.43 -9.42
CA TYR A 151 -17.89 -0.51 -8.80
C TYR A 151 -17.92 -0.26 -7.29
N ILE A 152 -19.09 -0.12 -6.74
CA ILE A 152 -19.30 0.16 -5.32
C ILE A 152 -20.20 -0.90 -4.73
N THR A 153 -19.79 -1.51 -3.64
CA THR A 153 -20.64 -2.40 -2.86
C THR A 153 -21.63 -1.60 -2.02
N ALA A 154 -22.67 -2.26 -1.51
CA ALA A 154 -23.45 -1.66 -0.43
C ALA A 154 -22.55 -1.36 0.79
N PRO A 155 -22.95 -0.40 1.65
CA PRO A 155 -22.21 -0.12 2.88
C PRO A 155 -21.94 -1.39 3.67
N LEU A 156 -20.73 -1.53 4.18
CA LEU A 156 -20.36 -2.65 5.03
C LEU A 156 -21.20 -2.61 6.32
N LYS A 157 -21.65 -3.79 6.77
CA LYS A 157 -22.49 -3.90 7.97
C LYS A 157 -21.69 -3.91 9.27
N THR A 158 -20.41 -4.18 9.18
CA THR A 158 -19.48 -4.26 10.31
C THR A 158 -18.17 -3.62 9.94
N ASP A 159 -17.43 -3.17 10.93
CA ASP A 159 -16.08 -2.70 10.77
C ASP A 159 -15.22 -3.81 10.13
N THR A 160 -14.59 -3.48 9.03
CA THR A 160 -13.80 -4.45 8.24
C THR A 160 -12.38 -3.97 8.09
N ARG A 161 -11.44 -4.81 8.49
CA ARG A 161 -10.02 -4.58 8.25
C ARG A 161 -9.58 -5.25 6.97
N ILE A 162 -9.03 -4.47 6.05
CA ILE A 162 -8.38 -4.96 4.83
C ILE A 162 -6.88 -4.89 5.06
N SER A 163 -6.17 -6.01 4.84
CA SER A 163 -4.72 -6.08 4.98
C SER A 163 -4.16 -7.02 3.92
N GLY A 164 -3.09 -6.60 3.24
CA GLY A 164 -2.42 -7.40 2.21
C GLY A 164 -2.58 -6.85 0.80
N THR A 165 -2.31 -7.68 -0.20
CA THR A 165 -2.39 -7.31 -1.62
C THR A 165 -3.77 -7.59 -2.18
N VAL A 166 -4.43 -6.56 -2.71
CA VAL A 166 -5.71 -6.70 -3.40
C VAL A 166 -5.49 -7.39 -4.75
N GLN A 167 -6.36 -8.35 -5.09
CA GLN A 167 -6.38 -9.00 -6.40
C GLN A 167 -7.68 -8.66 -7.11
N VAL A 168 -7.57 -8.23 -8.35
CA VAL A 168 -8.72 -7.96 -9.23
C VAL A 168 -8.68 -8.92 -10.41
N SER A 169 -9.77 -9.65 -10.63
CA SER A 169 -9.93 -10.55 -11.78
C SER A 169 -11.10 -10.07 -12.64
N PHE A 170 -10.85 -9.88 -13.92
CA PHE A 170 -11.89 -9.43 -14.86
C PHE A 170 -11.65 -10.01 -16.24
N ARG A 171 -12.69 -10.03 -17.07
CA ARG A 171 -12.58 -10.34 -18.49
C ARG A 171 -12.63 -9.03 -19.27
N ALA A 172 -11.67 -8.82 -20.16
CA ALA A 172 -11.64 -7.64 -21.01
C ALA A 172 -11.56 -8.03 -22.48
N ALA A 173 -12.16 -7.20 -23.32
CA ALA A 173 -11.97 -7.23 -24.78
C ALA A 173 -11.45 -5.87 -25.21
N CYS A 174 -10.43 -5.85 -26.06
CA CYS A 174 -9.85 -4.65 -26.59
C CYS A 174 -9.93 -4.67 -28.12
N ARG A 175 -10.22 -3.54 -28.76
CA ARG A 175 -10.19 -3.41 -30.22
C ARG A 175 -8.80 -3.07 -30.76
N ALA A 176 -7.95 -2.52 -29.90
CA ALA A 176 -6.55 -2.23 -30.24
C ALA A 176 -5.67 -3.47 -30.01
N SER A 177 -4.50 -3.46 -30.60
CA SER A 177 -3.50 -4.54 -30.40
C SER A 177 -2.93 -4.57 -28.97
N THR A 178 -3.02 -3.46 -28.24
CA THR A 178 -2.51 -3.31 -26.87
C THR A 178 -3.45 -2.43 -26.06
N ALA A 179 -3.52 -2.70 -24.75
CA ALA A 179 -4.18 -1.83 -23.78
C ALA A 179 -3.39 -1.82 -22.48
N ILE A 180 -3.37 -0.66 -21.81
CA ILE A 180 -2.84 -0.51 -20.45
C ILE A 180 -4.03 -0.34 -19.52
N LEU A 181 -4.17 -1.23 -18.56
CA LEU A 181 -5.23 -1.20 -17.56
C LEU A 181 -4.60 -1.06 -16.17
N SER A 182 -5.18 -0.18 -15.34
CA SER A 182 -4.79 -0.01 -13.94
C SER A 182 -6.02 -0.26 -13.05
N ALA A 183 -5.81 -0.97 -11.94
CA ALA A 183 -6.81 -1.24 -10.93
C ALA A 183 -6.27 -0.92 -9.53
#